data_088bb78abf7af74fff1b4c1a9a3970ba
#
_entry.id   088bb78abf7af74fff1b4c1a9a3970ba
#
_cell.length_a   1.000
_cell.length_b   1.000
_cell.length_c   1.000
_cell.angle_alpha   90.00
_cell.angle_beta   90.00
_cell.angle_gamma   90.00
#
_symmetry.space_group_name_H-M   'P 1'
#
loop_
_entity.id
_entity.type
_entity.pdbx_description
1 polymer ?
#
loop_
_entity_poly.entity_id
_entity_poly.type
_entity_poly.pdbx_seq_one_letter_code
_entity_poly.pdbx_strand_id
1 'polypeptide(L)'
;MPVRLGPAGIPLSCKGRTIVEGMDDIISLGLETMEVQTVRMIAPQHFEQYWQAGVLANKTEFEMNIHGPYYSELLGNRVERGRSLTKIESTLQAAKTINARHITLHAGHYGEMGRGRAANEQLANVFALSLIHIS
;
A
#
# COMPACT_ATOMS: atom_id res chain seq x y z
N MET A 1 3.09 -20.02 -11.41
CA MET A 1 3.58 -19.33 -10.20
C MET A 1 3.03 -20.02 -8.97
N PRO A 2 3.84 -20.29 -7.95
CA PRO A 2 3.33 -20.83 -6.70
C PRO A 2 2.41 -19.82 -6.03
N VAL A 3 1.33 -20.29 -5.40
CA VAL A 3 0.45 -19.46 -4.58
C VAL A 3 1.14 -19.25 -3.23
N ARG A 4 1.25 -17.99 -2.81
CA ARG A 4 1.76 -17.61 -1.49
C ARG A 4 0.59 -17.22 -0.59
N LEU A 5 0.63 -17.64 0.66
CA LEU A 5 -0.39 -17.34 1.65
C LEU A 5 0.16 -16.49 2.79
N GLY A 6 -0.64 -15.55 3.26
CA GLY A 6 -0.27 -14.68 4.36
C GLY A 6 -1.41 -13.74 4.77
N PRO A 7 -1.31 -13.09 5.92
CA PRO A 7 -2.34 -12.19 6.43
C PRO A 7 -2.27 -10.79 5.82
N ALA A 8 -3.38 -10.08 5.93
CA ALA A 8 -3.44 -8.63 5.80
C ALA A 8 -3.23 -8.00 7.19
N GLY A 9 -2.13 -7.29 7.34
CA GLY A 9 -1.71 -6.70 8.62
C GLY A 9 -0.88 -7.64 9.49
N ILE A 10 -0.51 -7.13 10.68
CA ILE A 10 0.25 -7.88 11.68
C ILE A 10 -0.65 -8.96 12.28
N PRO A 11 -0.20 -10.23 12.37
CA PRO A 11 -1.02 -11.29 12.93
C PRO A 11 -1.42 -11.04 14.38
N LEU A 12 -2.58 -11.54 14.78
CA LEU A 12 -3.05 -11.44 16.17
C LEU A 12 -2.17 -12.25 17.15
N SER A 13 -1.45 -13.25 16.67
CA SER A 13 -0.46 -14.02 17.43
C SER A 13 0.79 -13.21 17.77
N CYS A 14 1.11 -12.20 16.96
CA CYS A 14 2.28 -11.35 17.16
C CYS A 14 2.10 -10.45 18.40
N LYS A 15 3.05 -10.52 19.32
CA LYS A 15 3.08 -9.66 20.53
C LYS A 15 3.64 -8.27 20.25
N GLY A 16 4.45 -8.14 19.20
CA GLY A 16 5.02 -6.89 18.73
C GLY A 16 4.04 -6.07 17.90
N ARG A 17 4.48 -4.86 17.52
CA ARG A 17 3.67 -3.92 16.72
C ARG A 17 4.40 -3.38 15.50
N THR A 18 5.62 -3.82 15.26
CA THR A 18 6.40 -3.42 14.09
C THR A 18 6.14 -4.36 12.92
N ILE A 19 6.41 -3.87 11.72
CA ILE A 19 6.26 -4.70 10.51
C ILE A 19 7.21 -5.90 10.57
N VAL A 20 8.45 -5.70 11.04
CA VAL A 20 9.46 -6.77 11.15
C VAL A 20 9.02 -7.85 12.14
N GLU A 21 8.52 -7.48 13.33
CA GLU A 21 7.99 -8.45 14.30
C GLU A 21 6.81 -9.24 13.73
N GLY A 22 5.93 -8.57 12.97
CA GLY A 22 4.84 -9.23 12.25
C GLY A 22 5.36 -10.21 11.20
N MET A 23 6.38 -9.85 10.44
CA MET A 23 7.02 -10.74 9.45
C MET A 23 7.64 -11.97 10.13
N ASP A 24 8.38 -11.80 11.23
CA ASP A 24 8.99 -12.90 11.97
C ASP A 24 7.92 -13.89 12.46
N ASP A 25 6.80 -13.39 12.97
CA ASP A 25 5.67 -14.21 13.39
C ASP A 25 5.06 -15.00 12.22
N ILE A 26 4.81 -14.33 11.08
CA ILE A 26 4.30 -14.94 9.86
C ILE A 26 5.23 -16.03 9.33
N ILE A 27 6.52 -15.78 9.31
CA ILE A 27 7.54 -16.75 8.90
C ILE A 27 7.55 -17.95 9.85
N SER A 28 7.41 -17.73 11.15
CA SER A 28 7.33 -18.82 12.15
C SER A 28 6.10 -19.70 11.98
N LEU A 29 5.02 -19.15 11.42
CA LEU A 29 3.81 -19.88 11.04
C LEU A 29 3.93 -20.64 9.71
N GLY A 30 5.07 -20.54 9.02
CA GLY A 30 5.29 -21.17 7.71
C GLY A 30 4.58 -20.47 6.55
N LEU A 31 4.24 -19.18 6.72
CA LEU A 31 3.61 -18.36 5.69
C LEU A 31 4.67 -17.48 4.99
N GLU A 32 4.38 -17.03 3.76
CA GLU A 32 5.40 -16.51 2.85
C GLU A 32 5.13 -15.09 2.37
N THR A 33 4.05 -14.47 2.79
CA THR A 33 3.66 -13.12 2.34
C THR A 33 2.88 -12.36 3.41
N MET A 34 2.88 -11.04 3.27
CA MET A 34 2.11 -10.13 4.11
C MET A 34 1.64 -8.93 3.29
N GLU A 35 0.44 -8.44 3.56
CA GLU A 35 -0.01 -7.13 3.10
C GLU A 35 0.09 -6.11 4.24
N VAL A 36 1.00 -5.15 4.12
CA VAL A 36 1.10 -4.03 5.08
C VAL A 36 -0.05 -3.06 4.84
N GLN A 37 -0.83 -2.77 5.87
CA GLN A 37 -1.97 -1.85 5.79
C GLN A 37 -1.58 -0.45 6.22
N THR A 38 -1.78 0.53 5.34
CA THR A 38 -1.56 1.95 5.61
C THR A 38 -2.91 2.67 5.68
N VAL A 39 -3.45 2.80 6.89
CA VAL A 39 -4.77 3.44 7.08
C VAL A 39 -4.71 4.95 6.78
N ARG A 40 -3.55 5.57 7.01
CA ARG A 40 -3.30 7.01 6.83
C ARG A 40 -2.00 7.22 6.04
N MET A 41 -1.74 8.47 5.69
CA MET A 41 -0.45 8.84 5.11
C MET A 41 0.70 8.41 6.04
N ILE A 42 1.74 7.82 5.46
CA ILE A 42 2.92 7.37 6.21
C ILE A 42 3.77 8.58 6.52
N ALA A 43 3.98 8.83 7.81
CA ALA A 43 4.86 9.92 8.23
C ALA A 43 6.34 9.56 7.99
N PRO A 44 7.20 10.53 7.64
CA PRO A 44 8.61 10.28 7.30
C PRO A 44 9.38 9.47 8.37
N GLN A 45 9.10 9.70 9.66
CA GLN A 45 9.74 8.98 10.75
C GLN A 45 9.44 7.48 10.79
N HIS A 46 8.43 7.02 10.06
CA HIS A 46 8.08 5.59 9.99
C HIS A 46 8.77 4.85 8.84
N PHE A 47 9.43 5.55 7.91
CA PHE A 47 10.08 4.91 6.76
C PHE A 47 11.22 3.96 7.16
N GLU A 48 11.86 4.18 8.30
CA GLU A 48 12.89 3.26 8.81
C GLU A 48 12.37 1.83 8.97
N GLN A 49 11.17 1.63 9.54
CA GLN A 49 10.59 0.28 9.66
C GLN A 49 10.24 -0.34 8.31
N TYR A 50 9.85 0.47 7.32
CA TYR A 50 9.62 -0.04 5.96
C TYR A 50 10.92 -0.51 5.32
N TRP A 51 12.00 0.23 5.52
CA TRP A 51 13.31 -0.17 5.04
C TRP A 51 13.79 -1.45 5.70
N GLN A 52 13.71 -1.58 7.03
CA GLN A 52 14.07 -2.79 7.77
C GLN A 52 13.27 -4.00 7.31
N ALA A 53 11.97 -3.83 7.09
CA ALA A 53 11.09 -4.87 6.55
C ALA A 53 11.51 -5.29 5.13
N GLY A 54 11.85 -4.34 4.27
CA GLY A 54 12.37 -4.61 2.92
C GLY A 54 13.68 -5.40 2.93
N VAL A 55 14.59 -5.07 3.83
CA VAL A 55 15.86 -5.81 4.02
C VAL A 55 15.58 -7.26 4.46
N LEU A 56 14.68 -7.46 5.41
CA LEU A 56 14.29 -8.80 5.88
C LEU A 56 13.61 -9.59 4.76
N ALA A 57 12.67 -8.97 4.05
CA ALA A 57 11.96 -9.60 2.94
C ALA A 57 12.92 -10.13 1.86
N ASN A 58 13.92 -9.34 1.48
CA ASN A 58 14.92 -9.75 0.50
C ASN A 58 15.79 -10.91 0.99
N LYS A 59 16.11 -10.97 2.30
CA LYS A 59 16.91 -12.05 2.89
C LYS A 59 16.16 -13.37 2.99
N THR A 60 14.86 -13.32 3.16
CA THR A 60 14.00 -14.49 3.44
C THR A 60 13.14 -14.91 2.25
N GLU A 61 13.28 -14.24 1.10
CA GLU A 61 12.40 -14.41 -0.08
C GLU A 61 10.90 -14.21 0.26
N PHE A 62 10.63 -13.43 1.30
CA PHE A 62 9.28 -13.12 1.76
C PHE A 62 8.63 -12.07 0.84
N GLU A 63 7.40 -12.31 0.41
CA GLU A 63 6.69 -11.39 -0.48
C GLU A 63 5.97 -10.31 0.32
N MET A 64 6.30 -9.06 0.04
CA MET A 64 5.64 -7.89 0.61
C MET A 64 4.61 -7.33 -0.34
N ASN A 65 3.44 -7.00 0.19
CA ASN A 65 2.39 -6.26 -0.49
C ASN A 65 1.97 -5.08 0.39
N ILE A 66 1.37 -4.05 -0.18
CA ILE A 66 0.95 -2.88 0.57
C ILE A 66 -0.48 -2.47 0.18
N HIS A 67 -1.27 -2.17 1.17
CA HIS A 67 -2.61 -1.62 1.02
C HIS A 67 -2.59 -0.14 1.40
N GLY A 68 -2.86 0.71 0.44
CA GLY A 68 -2.87 2.16 0.61
C GLY A 68 -4.03 2.68 1.45
N PRO A 69 -4.04 3.98 1.77
CA PRO A 69 -5.04 4.59 2.62
C PRO A 69 -6.46 4.38 2.11
N TYR A 70 -7.34 3.99 3.02
CA TYR A 70 -8.75 3.76 2.72
C TYR A 70 -9.47 5.03 2.22
N TYR A 71 -9.17 6.16 2.87
CA TYR A 71 -9.84 7.43 2.56
C TYR A 71 -9.15 8.17 1.42
N SER A 72 -9.41 7.72 0.19
CA SER A 72 -8.96 8.37 -1.05
C SER A 72 -10.17 8.71 -1.91
N GLU A 73 -10.18 9.92 -2.50
CA GLU A 73 -11.27 10.43 -3.34
C GLU A 73 -10.69 10.95 -4.67
N LEU A 74 -10.36 10.01 -5.56
CA LEU A 74 -9.76 10.34 -6.86
C LEU A 74 -10.77 10.91 -7.87
N LEU A 75 -12.06 10.67 -7.63
CA LEU A 75 -13.17 11.25 -8.40
C LEU A 75 -13.80 12.47 -7.73
N GLY A 76 -13.28 12.88 -6.58
CA GLY A 76 -13.71 14.06 -5.87
C GLY A 76 -13.30 15.37 -6.54
N ASN A 77 -13.55 16.48 -5.88
CA ASN A 77 -13.14 17.80 -6.34
C ASN A 77 -11.61 17.92 -6.37
N ARG A 78 -11.10 19.05 -6.93
CA ARG A 78 -9.66 19.28 -7.10
C ARG A 78 -8.86 19.16 -5.78
N VAL A 79 -9.41 19.65 -4.68
CA VAL A 79 -8.75 19.62 -3.36
C VAL A 79 -8.70 18.21 -2.80
N GLU A 80 -9.81 17.48 -2.83
CA GLU A 80 -9.92 16.08 -2.38
C GLU A 80 -8.99 15.18 -3.18
N ARG A 81 -8.98 15.34 -4.49
CA ARG A 81 -8.10 14.61 -5.40
C ARG A 81 -6.62 14.89 -5.11
N GLY A 82 -6.23 16.16 -4.90
CA GLY A 82 -4.87 16.53 -4.54
C GLY A 82 -4.41 15.90 -3.23
N ARG A 83 -5.25 15.93 -2.20
CA ARG A 83 -4.97 15.26 -0.91
C ARG A 83 -4.82 13.73 -1.07
N SER A 84 -5.66 13.13 -1.90
CA SER A 84 -5.61 11.69 -2.18
C SER A 84 -4.32 11.31 -2.92
N LEU A 85 -3.90 12.09 -3.90
CA LEU A 85 -2.65 11.87 -4.61
C LEU A 85 -1.44 11.94 -3.68
N THR A 86 -1.37 12.91 -2.76
CA THR A 86 -0.28 12.99 -1.77
C THR A 86 -0.21 11.73 -0.88
N LYS A 87 -1.36 11.19 -0.47
CA LYS A 87 -1.39 9.93 0.30
C LYS A 87 -0.90 8.74 -0.54
N ILE A 88 -1.32 8.67 -1.81
CA ILE A 88 -0.91 7.62 -2.74
C ILE A 88 0.60 7.70 -2.99
N GLU A 89 1.16 8.88 -3.24
CA GLU A 89 2.60 9.08 -3.40
C GLU A 89 3.39 8.58 -2.19
N SER A 90 2.94 8.89 -0.97
CA SER A 90 3.55 8.37 0.25
C SER A 90 3.50 6.84 0.32
N THR A 91 2.38 6.23 -0.09
CA THR A 91 2.24 4.76 -0.16
C THR A 91 3.17 4.15 -1.20
N LEU A 92 3.32 4.79 -2.35
CA LEU A 92 4.21 4.33 -3.42
C LEU A 92 5.68 4.38 -3.00
N GLN A 93 6.09 5.42 -2.27
CA GLN A 93 7.43 5.51 -1.68
C GLN A 93 7.68 4.38 -0.67
N ALA A 94 6.71 4.10 0.20
CA ALA A 94 6.79 2.99 1.13
C ALA A 94 6.84 1.64 0.41
N ALA A 95 6.02 1.45 -0.60
CA ALA A 95 6.01 0.25 -1.44
C ALA A 95 7.37 -0.01 -2.10
N LYS A 96 8.00 1.04 -2.62
CA LYS A 96 9.36 0.97 -3.16
C LYS A 96 10.38 0.60 -2.07
N THR A 97 10.25 1.18 -0.88
CA THR A 97 11.16 0.96 0.25
C THR A 97 11.10 -0.48 0.77
N ILE A 98 9.89 -1.06 0.88
CA ILE A 98 9.72 -2.47 1.31
C ILE A 98 9.87 -3.47 0.16
N ASN A 99 10.11 -3.02 -1.06
CA ASN A 99 10.13 -3.85 -2.26
C ASN A 99 8.80 -4.60 -2.46
N ALA A 100 7.67 -3.90 -2.31
CA ALA A 100 6.34 -4.48 -2.45
C ALA A 100 6.08 -4.93 -3.89
N ARG A 101 5.51 -6.12 -4.04
CA ARG A 101 5.14 -6.69 -5.34
C ARG A 101 3.82 -6.13 -5.86
N HIS A 102 2.87 -5.91 -4.98
CA HIS A 102 1.55 -5.39 -5.33
C HIS A 102 1.16 -4.24 -4.40
N ILE A 103 0.39 -3.32 -4.96
CA ILE A 103 -0.18 -2.18 -4.23
C ILE A 103 -1.67 -2.19 -4.48
N THR A 104 -2.45 -2.26 -3.40
CA THR A 104 -3.90 -2.14 -3.43
C THR A 104 -4.30 -0.71 -3.06
N LEU A 105 -5.13 -0.07 -3.86
CA LEU A 105 -5.59 1.29 -3.64
C LEU A 105 -7.11 1.39 -3.73
N HIS A 106 -7.71 2.20 -2.86
CA HIS A 106 -9.09 2.62 -2.98
C HIS A 106 -9.18 3.86 -3.87
N ALA A 107 -10.01 3.78 -4.90
CA ALA A 107 -10.23 4.91 -5.81
C ALA A 107 -11.17 5.99 -5.23
N GLY A 108 -11.94 5.64 -4.21
CA GLY A 108 -12.98 6.48 -3.61
C GLY A 108 -14.38 6.19 -4.16
N HIS A 109 -15.25 7.19 -4.12
CA HIS A 109 -16.64 7.08 -4.52
C HIS A 109 -16.87 7.80 -5.86
N TYR A 110 -17.91 7.39 -6.59
CA TYR A 110 -18.29 8.06 -7.83
C TYR A 110 -18.77 9.50 -7.61
N GLY A 111 -19.33 9.80 -6.42
CA GLY A 111 -19.84 11.12 -6.06
C GLY A 111 -20.81 11.69 -7.10
N GLU A 112 -20.68 12.97 -7.39
CA GLU A 112 -21.52 13.67 -8.37
C GLU A 112 -21.26 13.22 -9.82
N MET A 113 -20.10 12.64 -10.11
CA MET A 113 -19.75 12.14 -11.45
C MET A 113 -20.59 10.93 -11.85
N GLY A 114 -21.05 10.13 -10.88
CA GLY A 114 -21.78 8.89 -11.13
C GLY A 114 -20.93 7.80 -11.79
N ARG A 115 -21.54 6.63 -11.97
CA ARG A 115 -20.89 5.52 -12.70
C ARG A 115 -20.93 5.82 -14.19
N GLY A 116 -19.80 5.60 -14.87
CA GLY A 116 -19.78 5.72 -16.33
C GLY A 116 -18.37 5.89 -16.90
N ARG A 117 -18.35 6.12 -18.20
CA ARG A 117 -17.11 6.28 -18.97
C ARG A 117 -16.26 7.46 -18.46
N ALA A 118 -16.90 8.58 -18.10
CA ALA A 118 -16.20 9.76 -17.60
C ALA A 118 -15.43 9.48 -16.28
N ALA A 119 -16.01 8.70 -15.37
CA ALA A 119 -15.34 8.30 -14.15
C ALA A 119 -14.12 7.40 -14.43
N ASN A 120 -14.26 6.46 -15.36
CA ASN A 120 -13.15 5.58 -15.76
C ASN A 120 -12.02 6.35 -16.44
N GLU A 121 -12.33 7.30 -17.32
CA GLU A 121 -11.35 8.17 -17.99
C GLU A 121 -10.63 9.06 -16.96
N GLN A 122 -11.36 9.61 -16.00
CA GLN A 122 -10.78 10.40 -14.91
C GLN A 122 -9.80 9.57 -14.07
N LEU A 123 -10.17 8.34 -13.68
CA LEU A 123 -9.29 7.46 -12.93
C LEU A 123 -8.03 7.10 -13.74
N ALA A 124 -8.19 6.76 -15.01
CA ALA A 124 -7.06 6.46 -15.89
C ALA A 124 -6.08 7.64 -15.98
N ASN A 125 -6.59 8.86 -16.13
CA ASN A 125 -5.78 10.07 -16.17
C ASN A 125 -5.04 10.33 -14.85
N VAL A 126 -5.71 10.14 -13.72
CA VAL A 126 -5.10 10.30 -12.39
C VAL A 126 -3.97 9.31 -12.17
N PHE A 127 -4.17 8.05 -12.53
CA PHE A 127 -3.12 7.03 -12.41
C PHE A 127 -1.96 7.27 -13.38
N ALA A 128 -2.22 7.71 -14.61
CA ALA A 128 -1.17 8.06 -15.56
C ALA A 128 -0.28 9.20 -15.02
N LEU A 129 -0.87 10.23 -14.41
CA LEU A 129 -0.13 11.34 -13.80
C LEU A 129 0.70 10.90 -12.58
N SER A 130 0.16 10.01 -11.73
CA SER A 130 0.90 9.51 -10.56
C SER A 130 2.10 8.65 -10.95
N LEU A 131 2.03 7.89 -12.05
CA LEU A 131 3.15 7.08 -12.55
C LEU A 131 4.32 7.93 -13.07
N ILE A 132 4.08 9.13 -13.58
CA ILE A 132 5.13 10.04 -14.06
C ILE A 132 6.00 10.56 -12.89
N HIS A 133 5.45 10.65 -11.69
CA HIS A 133 6.19 11.13 -10.50
C HIS A 133 7.02 10.04 -9.80
N ILE A 134 6.94 8.78 -10.24
CA ILE A 134 7.60 7.63 -9.59
C ILE A 134 8.82 7.15 -10.40
N SER A 135 8.90 7.52 -11.64
CA SER A 135 10.07 7.25 -12.52
C SER A 135 11.23 8.27 -12.30
#